data_bf76aef686aec18c949d83d377878dc2
#
_entry.id   bf76aef686aec18c949d83d377878dc2
#
_cell.length_a   1.000
_cell.length_b   1.000
_cell.length_c   1.000
_cell.angle_alpha   90.00
_cell.angle_beta   90.00
_cell.angle_gamma   90.00
#
_symmetry.space_group_name_H-M   'P 1'
#
loop_
_entity.id
_entity.type
_entity.pdbx_description
1 polymer ?
#
loop_
_entity_poly.entity_id
_entity_poly.type
_entity_poly.pdbx_seq_one_letter_code
_entity_poly.pdbx_strand_id
1 'polypeptide(L)'
;MFTRKTRLILVTLTGAVLAMGCGSGYGSNAGSDGYGATGPTPPPASNTVDATPSLTFTPGTLNVSVGQDVAFAFGSVPHNVFFTPQAGAPADITGNNVNVSISRTFTTAGTYAYTCHIHPGMQGSVVVQ
;
A
#
# COMPACT_ATOMS: atom_id res chain seq x y z
N MET A 1 -27.63 24.90 28.80
CA MET A 1 -27.15 26.23 28.45
C MET A 1 -25.62 26.15 28.41
N PHE A 2 -25.05 25.74 27.26
CA PHE A 2 -23.60 25.57 27.12
C PHE A 2 -23.09 26.51 26.02
N THR A 3 -22.27 27.45 26.46
CA THR A 3 -21.70 28.54 25.66
C THR A 3 -20.51 28.02 24.85
N ARG A 4 -20.61 28.01 23.51
CA ARG A 4 -19.47 27.71 22.60
C ARG A 4 -18.55 28.93 22.54
N LYS A 5 -17.32 28.80 23.01
CA LYS A 5 -16.25 29.79 22.77
C LYS A 5 -15.59 29.53 21.42
N THR A 6 -15.93 30.33 20.44
CA THR A 6 -15.25 30.42 19.15
C THR A 6 -13.92 31.14 19.36
N ARG A 7 -12.80 30.46 19.07
CA ARG A 7 -11.49 31.07 18.99
C ARG A 7 -11.20 31.47 17.56
N LEU A 8 -11.15 32.76 17.34
CA LEU A 8 -10.71 33.38 16.10
C LEU A 8 -9.18 33.34 16.06
N ILE A 9 -8.58 32.65 15.08
CA ILE A 9 -7.13 32.65 14.85
C ILE A 9 -6.86 33.65 13.73
N LEU A 10 -6.21 34.73 14.11
CA LEU A 10 -5.73 35.79 13.22
C LEU A 10 -4.44 35.32 12.55
N VAL A 11 -4.47 35.11 11.24
CA VAL A 11 -3.28 34.80 10.42
C VAL A 11 -2.73 36.12 9.89
N THR A 12 -1.57 36.53 10.38
CA THR A 12 -0.82 37.69 9.87
C THR A 12 0.08 37.25 8.71
N LEU A 13 -0.18 37.80 7.56
CA LEU A 13 0.64 37.72 6.35
C LEU A 13 1.73 38.82 6.37
N THR A 14 3.00 38.45 6.34
CA THR A 14 4.14 39.32 6.07
C THR A 14 5.20 38.47 5.38
N GLY A 15 5.77 38.74 4.27
CA GLY A 15 6.15 39.85 3.47
C GLY A 15 7.20 39.33 2.48
N ALA A 16 7.11 39.76 1.24
CA ALA A 16 8.00 39.39 0.13
C ALA A 16 9.40 39.94 0.29
N VAL A 17 10.43 39.20 -0.12
CA VAL A 17 11.72 39.70 -0.52
C VAL A 17 12.14 39.07 -1.85
N LEU A 18 12.14 39.87 -2.91
CA LEU A 18 12.82 39.57 -4.16
C LEU A 18 14.33 39.74 -3.96
N ALA A 19 15.13 38.80 -4.40
CA ALA A 19 16.54 38.99 -4.70
C ALA A 19 16.82 38.40 -6.09
N MET A 20 16.95 39.32 -7.07
CA MET A 20 17.57 39.03 -8.37
C MET A 20 19.08 38.92 -8.16
N GLY A 21 19.67 37.82 -8.60
CA GLY A 21 21.11 37.61 -8.69
C GLY A 21 21.47 36.96 -10.02
N CYS A 22 21.77 37.76 -11.05
CA CYS A 22 22.48 37.29 -12.24
C CYS A 22 23.93 37.03 -11.87
N GLY A 23 24.44 35.85 -12.15
CA GLY A 23 25.84 35.49 -12.08
C GLY A 23 26.20 34.56 -13.23
N SER A 24 26.70 35.13 -14.33
CA SER A 24 27.34 34.38 -15.40
C SER A 24 28.70 33.85 -14.91
N GLY A 25 28.88 32.53 -14.91
CA GLY A 25 30.18 31.92 -14.67
C GLY A 25 30.35 30.72 -15.58
N TYR A 26 31.07 30.95 -16.68
CA TYR A 26 31.61 29.86 -17.51
C TYR A 26 32.70 29.15 -16.71
N GLY A 27 32.48 27.91 -16.35
CA GLY A 27 33.48 27.02 -15.79
C GLY A 27 33.38 25.65 -16.45
N SER A 28 34.22 25.47 -17.48
CA SER A 28 34.47 24.15 -18.06
C SER A 28 35.21 23.32 -17.05
N ASN A 29 34.62 22.22 -16.60
CA ASN A 29 35.35 21.11 -16.02
C ASN A 29 34.79 19.80 -16.54
N ALA A 30 35.64 19.13 -17.30
CA ALA A 30 35.45 17.78 -17.79
C ALA A 30 35.50 16.78 -16.64
N GLY A 31 34.68 15.76 -16.75
CA GLY A 31 34.95 14.44 -16.18
C GLY A 31 34.28 14.13 -14.85
N SER A 32 33.15 13.55 -14.94
CA SER A 32 32.77 12.36 -14.15
C SER A 32 31.51 11.79 -14.77
N ASP A 33 31.67 10.81 -15.62
CA ASP A 33 30.59 10.00 -16.16
C ASP A 33 29.98 9.19 -15.04
N GLY A 34 29.16 9.84 -14.23
CA GLY A 34 28.22 9.18 -13.36
C GLY A 34 27.10 8.62 -14.23
N TYR A 35 27.26 7.42 -14.76
CA TYR A 35 26.14 6.64 -15.25
C TYR A 35 25.19 6.40 -14.08
N GLY A 36 24.32 7.35 -13.83
CA GLY A 36 23.11 7.12 -13.08
C GLY A 36 22.31 6.09 -13.87
N ALA A 37 22.49 4.84 -13.50
CA ALA A 37 21.64 3.77 -13.98
C ALA A 37 20.22 4.10 -13.52
N THR A 38 19.48 4.85 -14.35
CA THR A 38 18.03 4.81 -14.33
C THR A 38 17.64 3.44 -14.89
N GLY A 39 17.83 2.41 -14.08
CA GLY A 39 17.18 1.15 -14.31
C GLY A 39 15.68 1.42 -14.43
N PRO A 40 14.96 0.66 -15.26
CA PRO A 40 13.53 0.82 -15.36
C PRO A 40 12.96 0.76 -13.94
N THR A 41 12.24 1.80 -13.54
CA THR A 41 11.49 1.80 -12.28
C THR A 41 10.66 0.52 -12.27
N PRO A 42 10.82 -0.38 -11.29
CA PRO A 42 10.00 -1.57 -11.23
C PRO A 42 8.53 -1.12 -11.35
N PRO A 43 7.70 -1.83 -12.12
CA PRO A 43 6.28 -1.52 -12.14
C PRO A 43 5.78 -1.51 -10.70
N PRO A 44 4.86 -0.60 -10.32
CA PRO A 44 4.32 -0.56 -8.97
C PRO A 44 3.88 -1.97 -8.61
N ALA A 45 4.36 -2.47 -7.46
CA ALA A 45 4.01 -3.80 -6.99
C ALA A 45 2.48 -3.89 -6.99
N SER A 46 1.95 -4.86 -7.72
CA SER A 46 0.50 -5.06 -7.75
C SER A 46 0.08 -5.49 -6.34
N ASN A 47 -0.80 -4.72 -5.69
CA ASN A 47 -1.37 -5.07 -4.39
C ASN A 47 -2.41 -6.19 -4.55
N THR A 48 -2.02 -7.26 -5.23
CA THR A 48 -2.90 -8.39 -5.53
C THR A 48 -2.32 -9.67 -4.96
N VAL A 49 -3.18 -10.46 -4.38
CA VAL A 49 -2.92 -11.85 -3.95
C VAL A 49 -3.80 -12.76 -4.79
N ASP A 50 -3.19 -13.62 -5.57
CA ASP A 50 -3.89 -14.62 -6.37
C ASP A 50 -4.13 -15.89 -5.55
N ALA A 51 -5.37 -16.32 -5.44
CA ALA A 51 -5.73 -17.65 -4.95
C ALA A 51 -5.68 -18.63 -6.13
N THR A 52 -4.59 -19.39 -6.21
CA THR A 52 -4.23 -20.17 -7.39
C THR A 52 -4.90 -21.56 -7.42
N PRO A 53 -5.09 -22.16 -8.62
CA PRO A 53 -5.55 -23.54 -8.73
C PRO A 53 -4.62 -24.58 -8.06
N SER A 54 -3.36 -24.21 -7.80
CA SER A 54 -2.40 -25.05 -7.08
C SER A 54 -2.58 -25.00 -5.56
N LEU A 55 -3.70 -24.45 -5.07
CA LEU A 55 -4.07 -24.34 -3.65
C LEU A 55 -3.05 -23.54 -2.83
N THR A 56 -2.55 -22.44 -3.42
CA THR A 56 -1.62 -21.51 -2.78
C THR A 56 -2.08 -20.07 -2.99
N PHE A 57 -1.73 -19.20 -2.06
CA PHE A 57 -1.79 -17.76 -2.26
C PHE A 57 -0.48 -17.24 -2.85
N THR A 58 -0.53 -16.41 -3.88
CA THR A 58 0.66 -15.87 -4.56
C THR A 58 0.53 -14.36 -4.73
N PRO A 59 1.47 -13.55 -4.16
CA PRO A 59 2.56 -13.99 -3.30
C PRO A 59 2.07 -14.53 -1.96
N GLY A 60 2.83 -15.44 -1.33
CA GLY A 60 2.52 -15.98 0.00
C GLY A 60 2.66 -14.93 1.11
N THR A 61 3.46 -13.89 0.88
CA THR A 61 3.55 -12.68 1.72
C THR A 61 3.55 -11.46 0.81
N LEU A 62 2.62 -10.54 1.05
CA LEU A 62 2.50 -9.27 0.35
C LEU A 62 2.81 -8.11 1.29
N ASN A 63 3.71 -7.19 0.87
CA ASN A 63 4.01 -5.98 1.63
C ASN A 63 3.24 -4.79 1.03
N VAL A 64 2.55 -4.02 1.88
CA VAL A 64 1.78 -2.84 1.47
C VAL A 64 1.93 -1.72 2.50
N SER A 65 1.61 -0.48 2.11
CA SER A 65 1.55 0.64 3.04
C SER A 65 0.19 0.73 3.73
N VAL A 66 0.17 1.34 4.92
CA VAL A 66 -1.07 1.63 5.65
C VAL A 66 -2.05 2.40 4.76
N GLY A 67 -3.31 2.00 4.80
CA GLY A 67 -4.40 2.60 4.02
C GLY A 67 -4.55 2.07 2.60
N GLN A 68 -3.68 1.16 2.17
CA GLN A 68 -3.80 0.57 0.84
C GLN A 68 -4.79 -0.59 0.79
N ASP A 69 -5.44 -0.72 -0.36
CA ASP A 69 -6.28 -1.86 -0.69
C ASP A 69 -5.44 -3.00 -1.22
N VAL A 70 -5.76 -4.21 -0.77
CA VAL A 70 -5.24 -5.47 -1.31
C VAL A 70 -6.38 -6.20 -2.01
N ALA A 71 -6.20 -6.52 -3.27
CA ALA A 71 -7.13 -7.32 -4.05
C ALA A 71 -6.81 -8.81 -3.90
N PHE A 72 -7.77 -9.60 -3.47
CA PHE A 72 -7.71 -11.05 -3.49
C PHE A 72 -8.41 -11.54 -4.74
N ALA A 73 -7.64 -12.07 -5.70
CA ALA A 73 -8.13 -12.55 -6.97
C ALA A 73 -8.37 -14.07 -6.91
N PHE A 74 -9.61 -14.46 -7.12
CA PHE A 74 -10.05 -15.86 -7.11
C PHE A 74 -10.25 -16.34 -8.55
N GLY A 75 -9.53 -17.39 -8.93
CA GLY A 75 -9.64 -18.02 -10.23
C GLY A 75 -10.81 -19.01 -10.34
N SER A 76 -10.64 -20.05 -11.13
CA SER A 76 -11.70 -21.04 -11.41
C SER A 76 -11.92 -22.04 -10.28
N VAL A 77 -10.98 -22.16 -9.32
CA VAL A 77 -11.11 -23.01 -8.14
C VAL A 77 -11.69 -22.20 -6.99
N PRO A 78 -12.69 -22.72 -6.24
CA PRO A 78 -13.27 -21.99 -5.11
C PRO A 78 -12.27 -21.77 -3.98
N HIS A 79 -12.19 -20.57 -3.45
CA HIS A 79 -11.37 -20.21 -2.28
C HIS A 79 -12.10 -19.21 -1.37
N ASN A 80 -11.57 -19.06 -0.16
CA ASN A 80 -11.96 -18.01 0.79
C ASN A 80 -10.73 -17.49 1.53
N VAL A 81 -10.90 -16.41 2.31
CA VAL A 81 -9.83 -15.84 3.14
C VAL A 81 -10.37 -15.57 4.53
N PHE A 82 -9.80 -16.22 5.51
CA PHE A 82 -10.10 -16.00 6.92
C PHE A 82 -8.85 -15.46 7.61
N PHE A 83 -8.94 -14.24 8.11
CA PHE A 83 -7.85 -13.60 8.82
C PHE A 83 -7.73 -14.16 10.24
N THR A 84 -6.50 -14.34 10.73
CA THR A 84 -6.27 -14.59 12.14
C THR A 84 -6.80 -13.42 12.96
N PRO A 85 -7.66 -13.67 13.97
CA PRO A 85 -8.26 -12.59 14.75
C PRO A 85 -7.20 -11.74 15.45
N GLN A 86 -7.14 -10.45 15.10
CA GLN A 86 -6.29 -9.45 15.75
C GLN A 86 -6.84 -8.04 15.51
N ALA A 87 -6.41 -7.08 16.33
CA ALA A 87 -6.80 -5.68 16.16
C ALA A 87 -6.36 -5.16 14.78
N GLY A 88 -7.26 -4.48 14.07
CA GLY A 88 -6.99 -3.92 12.74
C GLY A 88 -7.11 -4.92 11.59
N ALA A 89 -7.41 -6.20 11.84
CA ALA A 89 -7.68 -7.15 10.78
C ALA A 89 -8.97 -6.75 10.03
N PRO A 90 -8.96 -6.79 8.68
CA PRO A 90 -10.18 -6.55 7.91
C PRO A 90 -11.17 -7.71 8.05
N ALA A 91 -12.38 -7.52 7.56
CA ALA A 91 -13.39 -8.59 7.54
C ALA A 91 -12.94 -9.75 6.63
N ASP A 92 -13.29 -10.97 7.03
CA ASP A 92 -13.05 -12.17 6.23
C ASP A 92 -13.72 -12.10 4.85
N ILE A 93 -13.19 -12.86 3.90
CA ILE A 93 -13.81 -13.13 2.60
C ILE A 93 -14.39 -14.53 2.65
N THR A 94 -15.65 -14.61 3.04
CA THR A 94 -16.37 -15.86 3.26
C THR A 94 -16.94 -16.45 1.96
N GLY A 95 -17.43 -17.68 2.02
CA GLY A 95 -18.06 -18.36 0.88
C GLY A 95 -17.08 -19.04 -0.07
N ASN A 96 -17.59 -19.47 -1.21
CA ASN A 96 -16.85 -20.14 -2.28
C ASN A 96 -16.66 -19.14 -3.43
N ASN A 97 -15.57 -18.37 -3.40
CA ASN A 97 -15.31 -17.31 -4.38
C ASN A 97 -14.63 -17.92 -5.60
N VAL A 98 -15.19 -17.68 -6.80
CA VAL A 98 -14.66 -18.12 -8.10
C VAL A 98 -14.78 -16.97 -9.11
N ASN A 99 -13.73 -16.81 -9.92
CA ASN A 99 -13.69 -15.82 -11.01
C ASN A 99 -14.10 -14.40 -10.56
N VAL A 100 -13.67 -13.98 -9.37
CA VAL A 100 -13.97 -12.68 -8.77
C VAL A 100 -12.73 -12.12 -8.07
N SER A 101 -12.65 -10.81 -7.97
CA SER A 101 -11.65 -10.11 -7.16
C SER A 101 -12.36 -9.32 -6.06
N ILE A 102 -11.90 -9.48 -4.81
CA ILE A 102 -12.49 -8.84 -3.64
C ILE A 102 -11.38 -8.11 -2.88
N SER A 103 -11.55 -6.80 -2.67
CA SER A 103 -10.55 -5.98 -1.98
C SER A 103 -10.78 -5.90 -0.47
N ARG A 104 -9.69 -5.69 0.25
CA ARG A 104 -9.65 -5.36 1.69
C ARG A 104 -8.68 -4.23 1.93
N THR A 105 -9.12 -3.21 2.67
CA THR A 105 -8.28 -2.07 3.09
C THR A 105 -7.61 -2.38 4.41
N PHE A 106 -6.31 -2.13 4.52
CA PHE A 106 -5.52 -2.32 5.74
C PHE A 106 -5.16 -0.96 6.33
N THR A 107 -5.84 -0.56 7.39
CA THR A 107 -5.72 0.78 7.99
C THR A 107 -4.74 0.87 9.15
N THR A 108 -4.18 -0.24 9.59
CA THR A 108 -3.26 -0.30 10.74
C THR A 108 -2.03 -1.12 10.37
N ALA A 109 -0.85 -0.64 10.75
CA ALA A 109 0.40 -1.39 10.55
C ALA A 109 0.39 -2.71 11.34
N GLY A 110 0.94 -3.77 10.74
CA GLY A 110 1.00 -5.10 11.36
C GLY A 110 1.14 -6.21 10.33
N THR A 111 1.24 -7.45 10.82
CA THR A 111 1.25 -8.65 9.96
C THR A 111 -0.06 -9.38 10.12
N TYR A 112 -0.81 -9.48 9.04
CA TYR A 112 -2.13 -10.10 8.99
C TYR A 112 -2.04 -11.45 8.29
N ALA A 113 -1.94 -12.51 9.09
CA ALA A 113 -1.97 -13.88 8.58
C ALA A 113 -3.40 -14.28 8.23
N TYR A 114 -3.54 -15.09 7.19
CA TYR A 114 -4.84 -15.62 6.75
C TYR A 114 -4.71 -17.02 6.18
N THR A 115 -5.84 -17.74 6.16
CA THR A 115 -5.94 -19.11 5.66
C THR A 115 -7.18 -19.29 4.77
N CYS A 116 -7.14 -20.27 3.88
CA CYS A 116 -8.32 -20.76 3.18
C CYS A 116 -8.92 -21.91 3.97
N HIS A 117 -10.19 -21.80 4.38
CA HIS A 117 -10.86 -22.87 5.14
C HIS A 117 -11.36 -24.02 4.26
N ILE A 118 -11.37 -23.85 2.94
CA ILE A 118 -11.78 -24.89 1.98
C ILE A 118 -10.62 -25.87 1.72
N HIS A 119 -9.37 -25.36 1.77
CA HIS A 119 -8.18 -26.13 1.42
C HIS A 119 -7.18 -26.14 2.58
N PRO A 120 -7.08 -27.25 3.33
CA PRO A 120 -6.13 -27.34 4.44
C PRO A 120 -4.68 -27.04 4.02
N GLY A 121 -4.00 -26.22 4.82
CA GLY A 121 -2.60 -25.83 4.56
C GLY A 121 -2.40 -24.64 3.61
N MET A 122 -3.46 -24.15 2.96
CA MET A 122 -3.38 -22.94 2.13
C MET A 122 -3.41 -21.68 3.00
N GLN A 123 -2.29 -20.97 3.08
CA GLN A 123 -2.10 -19.80 3.95
C GLN A 123 -1.27 -18.71 3.31
N GLY A 124 -1.39 -17.50 3.83
CA GLY A 124 -0.61 -16.34 3.42
C GLY A 124 -0.59 -15.24 4.47
N SER A 125 0.07 -14.13 4.17
CA SER A 125 0.11 -12.96 5.04
C SER A 125 0.20 -11.65 4.25
N VAL A 126 -0.39 -10.60 4.81
CA VAL A 126 -0.18 -9.21 4.38
C VAL A 126 0.61 -8.49 5.48
N VAL A 127 1.75 -7.92 5.12
CA VAL A 127 2.58 -7.08 5.99
C VAL A 127 2.30 -5.62 5.64
N VAL A 128 1.78 -4.88 6.60
CA VAL A 128 1.37 -3.47 6.46
C VAL A 128 2.35 -2.57 7.22
N GLN A 129 2.95 -1.58 6.54
CA GLN A 129 3.99 -0.70 7.08
C GLN A 129 3.88 0.74 6.56
#